data_575ce476910d235246192f6f4aea5167
#
_entry.id   575ce476910d235246192f6f4aea5167
#
_cell.length_a   1.000
_cell.length_b   1.000
_cell.length_c   1.000
_cell.angle_alpha   90.00
_cell.angle_beta   90.00
_cell.angle_gamma   90.00
#
_symmetry.space_group_name_H-M   'P 1'
#
loop_
_entity.id
_entity.type
_entity.pdbx_description
1 polymer ?
#
loop_
_entity_poly.entity_id
_entity_poly.type
_entity_poly.pdbx_seq_one_letter_code
_entity_poly.pdbx_strand_id
1 'polypeptide(L)'
;HDASANVDRLKESSAAIGNVVNLIAQIARQTTLLALNSTIEAARAGTAGRGFAVVASEVKALAVQTQDATEEITKKIDALQRDAAGSVEAVHRISQAIQAIRPVFENVNGAVAGQTRTTNEMTGNAATASNFIASVGDSATEIESVAREADAHREHVANAGKAVTIFAQKLKSRCAVLLGQDLRTDRRKREPLPCNLKIEIDAPQGKIAAAVYEISLENILIGGPEATKVPLNQTLSVTIEDIGACKIRSGERSSAGVQANFMTNDAALTEKIEDKLWSIHDENTEFVTRAMEAGVQLREIFDHGVSSGAIPIDAMFDANYVEISGSNPPQHRTRILDWADRALPSFQEAFLAKDPRMVFCVAIDRNGYLPVHNKIYSHPQRAGDVAWNTAHSRNRRIFNDTAGLAAGRNQRTYLIQSYARDMGNGKTVMMREIDVPIRVQGRHWGGFRTAYKL
;
A
#
# COMPACT_ATOMS: atom_id res chain seq x y z
N HIS A 1 13.81 -18.90 -30.56
CA HIS A 1 14.95 -18.35 -29.79
C HIS A 1 14.49 -17.38 -28.71
N ASP A 2 13.63 -16.40 -29.06
CA ASP A 2 13.20 -15.35 -28.11
C ASP A 2 12.34 -15.90 -26.96
N ALA A 3 11.51 -16.92 -27.22
CA ALA A 3 10.68 -17.53 -26.17
C ALA A 3 11.53 -18.29 -25.15
N SER A 4 12.55 -19.00 -25.58
CA SER A 4 13.50 -19.72 -24.69
C SER A 4 14.30 -18.70 -23.85
N ALA A 5 14.85 -17.66 -24.49
CA ALA A 5 15.58 -16.62 -23.81
C ALA A 5 14.70 -15.82 -22.82
N ASN A 6 13.41 -15.67 -23.12
CA ASN A 6 12.46 -15.04 -22.21
C ASN A 6 12.16 -15.92 -21.01
N VAL A 7 12.02 -17.24 -21.22
CA VAL A 7 11.79 -18.18 -20.11
C VAL A 7 13.06 -18.37 -19.28
N ASP A 8 14.25 -18.37 -19.91
CA ASP A 8 15.52 -18.38 -19.19
C ASP A 8 15.68 -17.12 -18.34
N ARG A 9 15.35 -15.94 -18.89
CA ARG A 9 15.31 -14.69 -18.11
C ARG A 9 14.27 -14.72 -16.99
N LEU A 10 13.11 -15.32 -17.24
CA LEU A 10 12.08 -15.49 -16.19
C LEU A 10 12.59 -16.40 -15.07
N LYS A 11 13.27 -17.50 -15.42
CA LYS A 11 13.89 -18.41 -14.46
C LYS A 11 14.99 -17.71 -13.65
N GLU A 12 15.84 -16.94 -14.34
CA GLU A 12 16.92 -16.15 -13.72
C GLU A 12 16.34 -15.04 -12.82
N SER A 13 15.33 -14.34 -13.33
CA SER A 13 14.62 -13.32 -12.56
C SER A 13 13.90 -13.90 -11.33
N SER A 14 13.24 -15.06 -11.49
CA SER A 14 12.60 -15.77 -10.38
C SER A 14 13.61 -16.27 -9.35
N ALA A 15 14.79 -16.72 -9.78
CA ALA A 15 15.88 -17.10 -8.89
C ALA A 15 16.44 -15.87 -8.15
N ALA A 16 16.60 -14.74 -8.87
CA ALA A 16 17.02 -13.47 -8.26
C ALA A 16 16.00 -12.98 -7.23
N ILE A 17 14.70 -13.04 -7.56
CA ILE A 17 13.62 -12.71 -6.62
C ILE A 17 13.65 -13.67 -5.42
N GLY A 18 13.87 -14.96 -5.63
CA GLY A 18 14.03 -15.95 -4.55
C GLY A 18 15.17 -15.59 -3.59
N ASN A 19 16.31 -15.16 -4.15
CA ASN A 19 17.43 -14.69 -3.35
C ASN A 19 17.07 -13.43 -2.52
N VAL A 20 16.35 -12.49 -3.13
CA VAL A 20 15.86 -11.28 -2.43
C VAL A 20 14.86 -11.67 -1.33
N VAL A 21 13.93 -12.57 -1.61
CA VAL A 21 12.96 -13.05 -0.62
C VAL A 21 13.65 -13.78 0.53
N ASN A 22 14.67 -14.59 0.25
CA ASN A 22 15.50 -15.22 1.27
C ASN A 22 16.26 -14.18 2.11
N LEU A 23 16.77 -13.12 1.47
CA LEU A 23 17.41 -12.00 2.18
C LEU A 23 16.40 -11.27 3.06
N ILE A 24 15.19 -11.01 2.55
CA ILE A 24 14.10 -10.38 3.33
C ILE A 24 13.72 -11.29 4.51
N ALA A 25 13.62 -12.59 4.31
CA ALA A 25 13.36 -13.56 5.38
C ALA A 25 14.49 -13.60 6.42
N GLN A 26 15.75 -13.43 5.99
CA GLN A 26 16.89 -13.29 6.92
C GLN A 26 16.81 -11.96 7.69
N ILE A 27 16.52 -10.85 7.00
CA ILE A 27 16.31 -9.54 7.62
C ILE A 27 15.15 -9.61 8.61
N ALA A 28 14.04 -10.27 8.24
CA ALA A 28 12.89 -10.49 9.11
C ALA A 28 13.29 -11.24 10.39
N ARG A 29 14.05 -12.33 10.27
CA ARG A 29 14.59 -13.07 11.43
C ARG A 29 15.52 -12.19 12.29
N GLN A 30 16.37 -11.42 11.63
CA GLN A 30 17.32 -10.53 12.32
C GLN A 30 16.59 -9.39 13.04
N THR A 31 15.52 -8.85 12.43
CA THR A 31 14.65 -7.83 13.02
C THR A 31 13.86 -8.40 14.21
N THR A 32 13.41 -9.65 14.11
CA THR A 32 12.81 -10.37 15.25
C THR A 32 13.76 -10.43 16.44
N LEU A 33 15.03 -10.77 16.17
CA LEU A 33 16.08 -10.83 17.21
C LEU A 33 16.40 -9.43 17.77
N LEU A 34 16.47 -8.41 16.94
CA LEU A 34 16.69 -7.01 17.35
C LEU A 34 15.51 -6.50 18.22
N ALA A 35 14.29 -6.78 17.80
CA ALA A 35 13.10 -6.45 18.56
C ALA A 35 13.06 -7.17 19.91
N LEU A 36 13.46 -8.43 19.95
CA LEU A 36 13.57 -9.20 21.20
C LEU A 36 14.61 -8.58 22.14
N ASN A 37 15.78 -8.26 21.63
CA ASN A 37 16.83 -7.59 22.41
C ASN A 37 16.36 -6.22 22.92
N SER A 38 15.65 -5.48 22.08
CA SER A 38 15.07 -4.19 22.46
C SER A 38 13.98 -4.32 23.53
N THR A 39 13.18 -5.39 23.45
CA THR A 39 12.20 -5.72 24.49
C THR A 39 12.88 -6.05 25.84
N ILE A 40 13.98 -6.79 25.76
CA ILE A 40 14.77 -7.16 26.97
C ILE A 40 15.38 -5.89 27.60
N GLU A 41 15.94 -4.98 26.78
CA GLU A 41 16.55 -3.75 27.30
C GLU A 41 15.50 -2.75 27.81
N ALA A 42 14.32 -2.69 27.15
CA ALA A 42 13.19 -1.93 27.65
C ALA A 42 12.69 -2.47 29.01
N ALA A 43 12.64 -3.79 29.18
CA ALA A 43 12.31 -4.42 30.45
C ALA A 43 13.37 -4.10 31.55
N ARG A 44 14.63 -4.05 31.16
CA ARG A 44 15.76 -3.72 32.03
C ARG A 44 15.73 -2.25 32.49
N ALA A 45 15.16 -1.37 31.67
CA ALA A 45 14.96 0.05 31.96
C ALA A 45 13.74 0.34 32.88
N GLY A 46 12.97 -0.66 33.26
CA GLY A 46 11.88 -0.55 34.24
C GLY A 46 10.75 0.38 33.74
N THR A 47 10.30 1.28 34.58
CA THR A 47 9.20 2.21 34.27
C THR A 47 9.50 3.17 33.11
N ALA A 48 10.77 3.54 32.91
CA ALA A 48 11.20 4.39 31.83
C ALA A 48 11.23 3.66 30.46
N GLY A 49 11.30 2.33 30.48
CA GLY A 49 11.34 1.51 29.26
C GLY A 49 9.97 1.14 28.68
N ARG A 50 8.86 1.48 29.31
CA ARG A 50 7.50 1.01 28.91
C ARG A 50 7.11 1.40 27.49
N GLY A 51 7.40 2.63 27.07
CA GLY A 51 7.14 3.08 25.70
C GLY A 51 7.97 2.32 24.65
N PHE A 52 9.23 2.04 24.98
CA PHE A 52 10.11 1.22 24.15
C PHE A 52 9.71 -0.25 24.06
N ALA A 53 9.18 -0.84 25.14
CA ALA A 53 8.69 -2.20 25.13
C ALA A 53 7.50 -2.40 24.17
N VAL A 54 6.59 -1.40 24.10
CA VAL A 54 5.44 -1.41 23.18
C VAL A 54 5.91 -1.37 21.72
N VAL A 55 6.85 -0.49 21.39
CA VAL A 55 7.42 -0.40 20.04
C VAL A 55 8.15 -1.70 19.66
N ALA A 56 8.96 -2.26 20.57
CA ALA A 56 9.67 -3.51 20.32
C ALA A 56 8.69 -4.69 20.08
N SER A 57 7.56 -4.74 20.80
CA SER A 57 6.52 -5.74 20.57
C SER A 57 5.88 -5.63 19.21
N GLU A 58 5.60 -4.42 18.75
CA GLU A 58 5.03 -4.17 17.43
C GLU A 58 6.00 -4.51 16.30
N VAL A 59 7.28 -4.15 16.45
CA VAL A 59 8.34 -4.55 15.51
C VAL A 59 8.47 -6.07 15.41
N LYS A 60 8.36 -6.79 16.52
CA LYS A 60 8.38 -8.26 16.52
C LYS A 60 7.19 -8.84 15.75
N ALA A 61 5.98 -8.33 15.99
CA ALA A 61 4.79 -8.78 15.30
C ALA A 61 4.91 -8.61 13.79
N LEU A 62 5.43 -7.47 13.35
CA LEU A 62 5.63 -7.16 11.94
C LEU A 62 6.72 -8.03 11.29
N ALA A 63 7.77 -8.39 12.04
CA ALA A 63 8.81 -9.28 11.55
C ALA A 63 8.30 -10.72 11.34
N VAL A 64 7.47 -11.26 12.22
CA VAL A 64 6.81 -12.57 11.99
C VAL A 64 5.88 -12.49 10.79
N GLN A 65 5.09 -11.43 10.67
CA GLN A 65 4.18 -11.24 9.55
C GLN A 65 4.91 -11.13 8.20
N THR A 66 6.12 -10.53 8.19
CA THR A 66 6.98 -10.56 6.98
C THR A 66 7.56 -11.95 6.74
N GLN A 67 7.90 -12.67 7.79
CA GLN A 67 8.35 -14.05 7.64
C GLN A 67 7.27 -14.92 7.02
N ASP A 68 6.03 -14.80 7.49
CA ASP A 68 4.88 -15.49 6.92
C ASP A 68 4.63 -15.08 5.45
N ALA A 69 4.67 -13.76 5.18
CA ALA A 69 4.55 -13.23 3.81
C ALA A 69 5.69 -13.70 2.90
N THR A 70 6.93 -13.75 3.38
CA THR A 70 8.06 -14.26 2.60
C THR A 70 7.96 -15.77 2.35
N GLU A 71 7.40 -16.52 3.29
CA GLU A 71 7.12 -17.95 3.07
C GLU A 71 6.03 -18.15 2.00
N GLU A 72 4.99 -17.33 2.00
CA GLU A 72 3.97 -17.34 0.94
C GLU A 72 4.54 -16.93 -0.42
N ILE A 73 5.39 -15.89 -0.44
CA ILE A 73 6.07 -15.47 -1.67
C ILE A 73 7.02 -16.59 -2.16
N THR A 74 7.73 -17.26 -1.27
CA THR A 74 8.59 -18.40 -1.60
C THR A 74 7.78 -19.52 -2.29
N LYS A 75 6.62 -19.87 -1.73
CA LYS A 75 5.70 -20.84 -2.35
C LYS A 75 5.24 -20.40 -3.76
N LYS A 76 4.99 -19.10 -3.93
CA LYS A 76 4.63 -18.53 -5.25
C LYS A 76 5.81 -18.54 -6.23
N ILE A 77 7.02 -18.26 -5.75
CA ILE A 77 8.25 -18.33 -6.55
C ILE A 77 8.52 -19.78 -6.98
N ASP A 78 8.35 -20.75 -6.07
CA ASP A 78 8.48 -22.17 -6.38
C ASP A 78 7.42 -22.63 -7.41
N ALA A 79 6.22 -22.07 -7.35
CA ALA A 79 5.19 -22.29 -8.36
C ALA A 79 5.60 -21.69 -9.72
N LEU A 80 6.04 -20.41 -9.71
CA LEU A 80 6.55 -19.72 -10.90
C LEU A 80 7.72 -20.46 -11.55
N GLN A 81 8.65 -21.00 -10.75
CA GLN A 81 9.77 -21.79 -11.26
C GLN A 81 9.30 -23.11 -11.89
N ARG A 82 8.30 -23.76 -11.29
CA ARG A 82 7.68 -24.96 -11.88
C ARG A 82 6.94 -24.63 -13.18
N ASP A 83 6.20 -23.53 -13.21
CA ASP A 83 5.49 -23.08 -14.40
C ASP A 83 6.46 -22.65 -15.51
N ALA A 84 7.57 -21.98 -15.13
CA ALA A 84 8.65 -21.65 -16.04
C ALA A 84 9.30 -22.94 -16.59
N ALA A 85 9.59 -23.91 -15.72
CA ALA A 85 10.13 -25.21 -16.16
C ALA A 85 9.17 -25.94 -17.11
N GLY A 86 7.86 -25.94 -16.79
CA GLY A 86 6.82 -26.47 -17.67
C GLY A 86 6.74 -25.71 -19.02
N SER A 87 6.98 -24.40 -18.98
CA SER A 87 7.03 -23.57 -20.19
C SER A 87 8.26 -23.89 -21.06
N VAL A 88 9.42 -24.10 -20.43
CA VAL A 88 10.64 -24.59 -21.16
C VAL A 88 10.35 -25.91 -21.86
N GLU A 89 9.73 -26.85 -21.16
CA GLU A 89 9.37 -28.14 -21.72
C GLU A 89 8.37 -28.02 -22.88
N ALA A 90 7.38 -27.10 -22.73
CA ALA A 90 6.44 -26.78 -23.79
C ALA A 90 7.13 -26.15 -25.00
N VAL A 91 8.05 -25.17 -24.76
CA VAL A 91 8.87 -24.58 -25.83
C VAL A 91 9.77 -25.62 -26.49
N HIS A 92 10.33 -26.54 -25.72
CA HIS A 92 11.15 -27.65 -26.26
C HIS A 92 10.30 -28.58 -27.13
N ARG A 93 9.09 -28.92 -26.69
CA ARG A 93 8.13 -29.71 -27.49
C ARG A 93 7.71 -28.97 -28.77
N ILE A 94 7.49 -27.66 -28.68
CA ILE A 94 7.22 -26.84 -29.86
C ILE A 94 8.43 -26.85 -30.81
N SER A 95 9.66 -26.72 -30.28
CA SER A 95 10.88 -26.77 -31.08
C SER A 95 11.04 -28.13 -31.77
N GLN A 96 10.76 -29.20 -31.05
CA GLN A 96 10.76 -30.58 -31.62
C GLN A 96 9.68 -30.74 -32.70
N ALA A 97 8.46 -30.17 -32.46
CA ALA A 97 7.40 -30.19 -33.45
C ALA A 97 7.79 -29.37 -34.72
N ILE A 98 8.45 -28.23 -34.53
CA ILE A 98 8.97 -27.42 -35.64
C ILE A 98 10.06 -28.16 -36.39
N GLN A 99 10.96 -28.91 -35.68
CA GLN A 99 11.97 -29.74 -36.31
C GLN A 99 11.34 -30.91 -37.05
N ALA A 100 10.28 -31.52 -36.50
CA ALA A 100 9.52 -32.57 -37.19
C ALA A 100 8.77 -32.07 -38.43
N ILE A 101 8.38 -30.75 -38.43
CA ILE A 101 7.73 -30.10 -39.56
C ILE A 101 8.77 -29.77 -40.68
N ARG A 102 10.05 -29.59 -40.32
CA ARG A 102 11.10 -29.21 -41.28
C ARG A 102 11.19 -30.13 -42.51
N PRO A 103 11.21 -31.50 -42.37
CA PRO A 103 11.19 -32.37 -43.54
C PRO A 103 9.87 -32.26 -44.33
N VAL A 104 8.75 -31.88 -43.69
CA VAL A 104 7.49 -31.60 -44.39
C VAL A 104 7.64 -30.33 -45.24
N PHE A 105 8.30 -29.29 -44.74
CA PHE A 105 8.62 -28.10 -45.52
C PHE A 105 9.63 -28.35 -46.62
N GLU A 106 10.61 -29.23 -46.41
CA GLU A 106 11.57 -29.66 -47.45
C GLU A 106 10.85 -30.41 -48.57
N ASN A 107 9.92 -31.31 -48.24
CA ASN A 107 9.05 -31.98 -49.20
C ASN A 107 8.10 -31.01 -49.91
N VAL A 108 7.53 -30.02 -49.16
CA VAL A 108 6.69 -28.98 -49.73
C VAL A 108 7.52 -28.08 -50.66
N ASN A 109 8.75 -27.72 -50.28
CA ASN A 109 9.67 -26.98 -51.15
C ASN A 109 10.02 -27.79 -52.45
N GLY A 110 10.22 -29.09 -52.33
CA GLY A 110 10.39 -29.95 -53.50
C GLY A 110 9.15 -29.99 -54.41
N ALA A 111 7.97 -30.06 -53.79
CA ALA A 111 6.69 -30.00 -54.50
C ALA A 111 6.45 -28.61 -55.16
N VAL A 112 6.79 -27.51 -54.43
CA VAL A 112 6.70 -26.14 -54.97
C VAL A 112 7.70 -25.91 -56.11
N ALA A 113 8.92 -26.47 -56.00
CA ALA A 113 9.89 -26.43 -57.11
C ALA A 113 9.40 -27.24 -58.33
N GLY A 114 8.74 -28.39 -58.11
CA GLY A 114 8.04 -29.16 -59.14
C GLY A 114 6.89 -28.39 -59.76
N GLN A 115 6.11 -27.71 -58.91
CA GLN A 115 4.96 -26.88 -59.34
C GLN A 115 5.41 -25.61 -60.10
N THR A 116 6.54 -25.00 -59.67
CA THR A 116 7.15 -23.86 -60.39
C THR A 116 7.61 -24.29 -61.80
N ARG A 117 8.11 -25.51 -61.95
CA ARG A 117 8.46 -26.07 -63.26
C ARG A 117 7.23 -26.24 -64.14
N THR A 118 6.16 -26.78 -63.55
CA THR A 118 4.88 -26.96 -64.25
C THR A 118 4.25 -25.62 -64.62
N THR A 119 4.40 -24.60 -63.74
CA THR A 119 3.88 -23.23 -63.98
C THR A 119 4.72 -22.51 -65.08
N ASN A 120 6.04 -22.78 -65.17
CA ASN A 120 6.88 -22.27 -66.27
C ASN A 120 6.53 -22.89 -67.61
N GLU A 121 6.00 -24.11 -67.61
CA GLU A 121 5.45 -24.73 -68.84
C GLU A 121 4.09 -24.13 -69.25
N MET A 122 3.45 -23.42 -68.30
CA MET A 122 2.18 -22.69 -68.57
C MET A 122 2.41 -21.25 -69.01
N THR A 123 3.51 -20.95 -69.67
CA THR A 123 3.83 -19.59 -70.19
C THR A 123 2.83 -19.02 -71.21
N GLY A 124 1.73 -19.72 -71.53
CA GLY A 124 0.56 -19.22 -72.28
C GLY A 124 -0.39 -18.33 -71.51
N ASN A 125 -0.18 -18.17 -70.19
CA ASN A 125 -1.15 -17.46 -69.32
C ASN A 125 -0.69 -16.05 -68.89
N ALA A 126 -0.05 -15.29 -69.77
CA ALA A 126 0.33 -13.88 -69.49
C ALA A 126 -0.89 -13.01 -69.08
N ALA A 127 -2.07 -13.34 -69.62
CA ALA A 127 -3.33 -12.67 -69.20
C ALA A 127 -3.70 -12.99 -67.74
N THR A 128 -3.41 -14.22 -67.25
CA THR A 128 -3.70 -14.60 -65.85
C THR A 128 -2.73 -13.91 -64.90
N ALA A 129 -1.45 -13.71 -65.31
CA ALA A 129 -0.47 -12.97 -64.52
C ALA A 129 -0.84 -11.49 -64.40
N SER A 130 -1.40 -10.89 -65.49
CA SER A 130 -1.88 -9.49 -65.44
C SER A 130 -3.09 -9.33 -64.47
N ASN A 131 -4.01 -10.29 -64.52
CA ASN A 131 -5.15 -10.31 -63.56
C ASN A 131 -4.69 -10.57 -62.15
N PHE A 132 -3.64 -11.42 -61.98
CA PHE A 132 -3.05 -11.65 -60.66
C PHE A 132 -2.35 -10.40 -60.12
N ILE A 133 -1.63 -9.64 -60.94
CA ILE A 133 -0.99 -8.37 -60.55
C ILE A 133 -2.06 -7.33 -60.18
N ALA A 134 -3.16 -7.25 -60.92
CA ALA A 134 -4.29 -6.39 -60.57
C ALA A 134 -4.90 -6.81 -59.21
N SER A 135 -5.12 -8.11 -59.02
CA SER A 135 -5.61 -8.67 -57.75
C SER A 135 -4.65 -8.49 -56.57
N VAL A 136 -3.32 -8.52 -56.85
CA VAL A 136 -2.30 -8.18 -55.84
C VAL A 136 -2.31 -6.68 -55.48
N GLY A 137 -2.58 -5.83 -56.50
CA GLY A 137 -2.76 -4.39 -56.30
C GLY A 137 -3.98 -4.10 -55.42
N ASP A 138 -5.10 -4.76 -55.72
CA ASP A 138 -6.32 -4.65 -54.91
C ASP A 138 -6.08 -5.22 -53.50
N SER A 139 -5.41 -6.36 -53.38
CA SER A 139 -5.02 -6.96 -52.09
C SER A 139 -4.02 -6.10 -51.31
N ALA A 140 -3.11 -5.39 -51.99
CA ALA A 140 -2.20 -4.45 -51.36
C ALA A 140 -2.97 -3.26 -50.76
N THR A 141 -3.99 -2.79 -51.49
CA THR A 141 -4.87 -1.70 -50.99
C THR A 141 -5.72 -2.18 -49.81
N GLU A 142 -6.18 -3.43 -49.88
CA GLU A 142 -6.90 -4.06 -48.77
C GLU A 142 -6.01 -4.31 -47.56
N ILE A 143 -4.76 -4.76 -47.79
CA ILE A 143 -3.74 -4.92 -46.71
C ILE A 143 -3.40 -3.54 -46.12
N GLU A 144 -3.32 -2.49 -46.91
CA GLU A 144 -3.10 -1.13 -46.40
C GLU A 144 -4.29 -0.66 -45.53
N SER A 145 -5.52 -1.00 -45.96
CA SER A 145 -6.71 -0.75 -45.16
C SER A 145 -6.70 -1.57 -43.84
N VAL A 146 -6.40 -2.85 -43.97
CA VAL A 146 -6.28 -3.76 -42.79
C VAL A 146 -5.13 -3.37 -41.88
N ALA A 147 -4.01 -2.90 -42.44
CA ALA A 147 -2.87 -2.40 -41.66
C ALA A 147 -3.23 -1.13 -40.87
N ARG A 148 -4.01 -0.22 -41.48
CA ARG A 148 -4.55 0.96 -40.79
C ARG A 148 -5.55 0.55 -39.69
N GLU A 149 -6.39 -0.42 -39.98
CA GLU A 149 -7.34 -0.98 -39.02
C GLU A 149 -6.60 -1.72 -37.90
N ALA A 150 -5.54 -2.47 -38.22
CA ALA A 150 -4.66 -3.12 -37.24
C ALA A 150 -3.89 -2.09 -36.40
N ASP A 151 -3.49 -0.95 -36.95
CA ASP A 151 -2.87 0.14 -36.18
C ASP A 151 -3.88 0.81 -35.22
N ALA A 152 -5.12 1.00 -35.66
CA ALA A 152 -6.19 1.47 -34.79
C ALA A 152 -6.51 0.42 -33.70
N HIS A 153 -6.56 -0.85 -34.07
CA HIS A 153 -6.70 -1.95 -33.11
C HIS A 153 -5.50 -2.07 -32.16
N ARG A 154 -4.27 -1.82 -32.65
CA ARG A 154 -3.06 -1.78 -31.80
C ARG A 154 -3.15 -0.70 -30.75
N GLU A 155 -3.70 0.46 -31.07
CA GLU A 155 -3.96 1.51 -30.11
C GLU A 155 -5.04 1.09 -29.09
N HIS A 156 -6.11 0.46 -29.59
CA HIS A 156 -7.15 -0.14 -28.72
C HIS A 156 -6.60 -1.24 -27.82
N VAL A 157 -5.77 -2.14 -28.36
CA VAL A 157 -5.12 -3.22 -27.57
C VAL A 157 -4.10 -2.63 -26.60
N ALA A 158 -3.35 -1.59 -26.99
CA ALA A 158 -2.43 -0.91 -26.08
C ALA A 158 -3.19 -0.22 -24.92
N ASN A 159 -4.33 0.41 -25.23
CA ASN A 159 -5.19 1.03 -24.23
C ASN A 159 -5.90 -0.03 -23.35
N ALA A 160 -6.39 -1.12 -23.95
CA ALA A 160 -6.90 -2.27 -23.23
C ALA A 160 -5.80 -2.93 -22.37
N GLY A 161 -4.57 -3.06 -22.88
CA GLY A 161 -3.40 -3.55 -22.14
C GLY A 161 -3.04 -2.65 -20.98
N LYS A 162 -3.10 -1.33 -21.14
CA LYS A 162 -2.97 -0.38 -20.02
C LYS A 162 -4.10 -0.55 -19.00
N ALA A 163 -5.34 -0.68 -19.48
CA ALA A 163 -6.49 -0.93 -18.61
C ALA A 163 -6.35 -2.27 -17.86
N VAL A 164 -5.92 -3.35 -18.54
CA VAL A 164 -5.63 -4.64 -17.93
C VAL A 164 -4.47 -4.55 -16.92
N THR A 165 -3.42 -3.78 -17.23
CA THR A 165 -2.30 -3.54 -16.32
C THR A 165 -2.77 -2.79 -15.07
N ILE A 166 -3.57 -1.74 -15.26
CA ILE A 166 -4.20 -0.98 -14.16
C ILE A 166 -5.14 -1.90 -13.37
N PHE A 167 -5.94 -2.71 -14.06
CA PHE A 167 -6.82 -3.68 -13.41
C PHE A 167 -6.04 -4.78 -12.68
N ALA A 168 -4.96 -5.29 -13.25
CA ALA A 168 -4.09 -6.27 -12.61
C ALA A 168 -3.35 -5.68 -11.39
N GLN A 169 -2.92 -4.42 -11.48
CA GLN A 169 -2.39 -3.68 -10.33
C GLN A 169 -3.46 -3.46 -9.27
N LYS A 170 -4.65 -3.01 -9.67
CA LYS A 170 -5.83 -2.92 -8.80
C LYS A 170 -6.17 -4.28 -8.18
N LEU A 171 -6.13 -5.36 -8.95
CA LEU A 171 -6.39 -6.71 -8.46
C LEU A 171 -5.28 -7.20 -7.53
N LYS A 172 -4.01 -6.91 -7.83
CA LYS A 172 -2.86 -7.20 -6.95
C LYS A 172 -2.99 -6.43 -5.63
N SER A 173 -3.33 -5.15 -5.70
CA SER A 173 -3.63 -4.31 -4.54
C SER A 173 -4.85 -4.86 -3.78
N ARG A 174 -5.91 -5.24 -4.50
CA ARG A 174 -7.08 -5.96 -3.95
C ARG A 174 -6.69 -7.24 -3.24
N CYS A 175 -5.89 -8.07 -3.87
CA CYS A 175 -5.44 -9.32 -3.26
C CYS A 175 -4.54 -9.08 -2.05
N ALA A 176 -3.63 -8.10 -2.10
CA ALA A 176 -2.81 -7.71 -0.96
C ALA A 176 -3.67 -7.19 0.21
N VAL A 177 -4.68 -6.37 -0.10
CA VAL A 177 -5.66 -5.87 0.87
C VAL A 177 -6.54 -7.00 1.40
N LEU A 178 -7.02 -7.92 0.54
CA LEU A 178 -7.89 -9.04 0.92
C LEU A 178 -7.12 -10.15 1.66
N LEU A 179 -5.90 -10.45 1.26
CA LEU A 179 -5.05 -11.44 1.95
C LEU A 179 -4.49 -10.92 3.27
N GLY A 180 -4.34 -9.62 3.39
CA GLY A 180 -3.90 -8.97 4.63
C GLY A 180 -5.01 -8.68 5.62
N GLN A 181 -6.27 -8.92 5.27
CA GLN A 181 -7.42 -8.64 6.12
C GLN A 181 -8.32 -9.88 6.18
N ASP A 182 -8.80 -10.19 7.38
CA ASP A 182 -9.73 -11.29 7.62
C ASP A 182 -11.02 -11.11 6.79
N LEU A 183 -11.31 -12.08 5.91
CA LEU A 183 -12.37 -12.04 4.89
C LEU A 183 -13.82 -11.98 5.47
N ARG A 184 -13.96 -11.82 6.78
CA ARG A 184 -15.23 -12.09 7.48
C ARG A 184 -16.17 -10.92 7.68
N THR A 185 -15.90 -9.71 7.20
CA THR A 185 -16.85 -8.60 7.43
C THR A 185 -17.02 -7.66 6.24
N ASP A 186 -18.25 -7.56 5.80
CA ASP A 186 -18.86 -6.54 4.90
C ASP A 186 -18.66 -5.08 5.37
N ARG A 187 -18.01 -4.90 6.52
CA ARG A 187 -17.69 -3.58 7.13
C ARG A 187 -16.70 -2.74 6.32
N ARG A 188 -15.88 -3.34 5.44
CA ARG A 188 -14.77 -2.66 4.76
C ARG A 188 -15.21 -1.67 3.70
N LYS A 189 -16.31 -1.95 3.01
CA LYS A 189 -16.88 -1.01 2.03
C LYS A 189 -17.33 0.30 2.69
N ARG A 190 -17.46 0.30 4.02
CA ARG A 190 -17.92 1.43 4.84
C ARG A 190 -16.82 2.15 5.58
N GLU A 191 -15.58 1.58 5.64
CA GLU A 191 -14.46 2.25 6.30
C GLU A 191 -13.98 3.43 5.43
N PRO A 192 -13.94 4.64 6.00
CA PRO A 192 -13.50 5.82 5.27
C PRO A 192 -12.00 5.75 5.01
N LEU A 193 -11.59 6.08 3.78
CA LEU A 193 -10.21 6.19 3.37
C LEU A 193 -9.77 7.65 3.34
N PRO A 194 -8.57 7.98 3.83
CA PRO A 194 -8.02 9.32 3.73
C PRO A 194 -7.73 9.69 2.28
N CYS A 195 -8.17 10.87 1.90
CA CYS A 195 -7.97 11.45 0.57
C CYS A 195 -7.85 12.97 0.68
N ASN A 196 -7.52 13.61 -0.44
CA ASN A 196 -7.55 15.07 -0.56
C ASN A 196 -8.15 15.42 -1.92
N LEU A 197 -9.49 15.33 -2.03
CA LEU A 197 -10.22 15.62 -3.26
C LEU A 197 -10.84 16.99 -3.16
N LYS A 198 -10.83 17.73 -4.25
CA LYS A 198 -11.56 19.00 -4.32
C LYS A 198 -13.06 18.75 -4.33
N ILE A 199 -13.81 19.56 -3.62
CA ILE A 199 -15.26 19.57 -3.62
C ILE A 199 -15.77 20.98 -3.79
N GLU A 200 -16.68 21.18 -4.73
CA GLU A 200 -17.50 22.38 -4.83
C GLU A 200 -18.90 22.08 -4.31
N ILE A 201 -19.40 22.91 -3.43
CA ILE A 201 -20.69 22.74 -2.75
C ILE A 201 -21.59 23.91 -3.15
N ASP A 202 -22.74 23.60 -3.73
CA ASP A 202 -23.77 24.61 -4.01
C ASP A 202 -24.57 24.86 -2.73
N ALA A 203 -24.24 25.95 -2.04
CA ALA A 203 -24.92 26.37 -0.83
C ALA A 203 -25.86 27.57 -1.12
N PRO A 204 -26.89 27.82 -0.28
CA PRO A 204 -27.79 28.97 -0.46
C PRO A 204 -27.08 30.33 -0.50
N GLN A 205 -25.89 30.41 0.07
CA GLN A 205 -25.07 31.62 0.16
C GLN A 205 -24.02 31.73 -0.96
N GLY A 206 -24.01 30.79 -1.93
CA GLY A 206 -23.05 30.72 -3.02
C GLY A 206 -22.23 29.45 -3.00
N LYS A 207 -21.31 29.29 -3.97
CA LYS A 207 -20.43 28.15 -4.06
C LYS A 207 -19.37 28.17 -2.95
N ILE A 208 -19.20 27.03 -2.29
CA ILE A 208 -18.16 26.82 -1.27
C ILE A 208 -17.14 25.85 -1.84
N ALA A 209 -15.87 26.25 -1.93
CA ALA A 209 -14.76 25.40 -2.29
C ALA A 209 -14.14 24.79 -1.02
N ALA A 210 -14.11 23.47 -0.94
CA ALA A 210 -13.59 22.73 0.20
C ALA A 210 -12.78 21.51 -0.25
N ALA A 211 -12.36 20.67 0.68
CA ALA A 211 -11.68 19.41 0.42
C ALA A 211 -12.42 18.25 1.08
N VAL A 212 -12.40 17.08 0.44
CA VAL A 212 -12.81 15.82 1.04
C VAL A 212 -11.57 15.16 1.62
N TYR A 213 -11.53 14.97 2.94
CA TYR A 213 -10.41 14.36 3.65
C TYR A 213 -10.60 12.87 3.92
N GLU A 214 -11.84 12.41 3.89
CA GLU A 214 -12.19 10.99 3.97
C GLU A 214 -13.32 10.68 3.01
N ILE A 215 -13.26 9.50 2.42
CA ILE A 215 -14.31 8.99 1.55
C ILE A 215 -14.55 7.51 1.81
N SER A 216 -15.82 7.13 1.86
CA SER A 216 -16.29 5.73 1.84
C SER A 216 -17.39 5.59 0.80
N LEU A 217 -17.98 4.42 0.67
CA LEU A 217 -19.16 4.24 -0.19
C LEU A 217 -20.37 5.06 0.27
N GLU A 218 -20.49 5.33 1.55
CA GLU A 218 -21.69 5.92 2.15
C GLU A 218 -21.47 7.38 2.56
N ASN A 219 -20.24 7.77 2.93
CA ASN A 219 -19.98 9.06 3.55
C ASN A 219 -18.66 9.68 3.13
N ILE A 220 -18.57 10.99 3.37
CA ILE A 220 -17.38 11.82 3.19
C ILE A 220 -17.16 12.70 4.41
N LEU A 221 -15.91 13.09 4.65
CA LEU A 221 -15.53 14.15 5.59
C LEU A 221 -15.10 15.38 4.81
N ILE A 222 -15.84 16.45 4.91
CA ILE A 222 -15.57 17.73 4.25
C ILE A 222 -14.77 18.61 5.19
N GLY A 223 -13.58 19.01 4.76
CA GLY A 223 -12.68 19.86 5.54
C GLY A 223 -12.10 21.02 4.73
N GLY A 224 -11.11 21.69 5.33
CA GLY A 224 -10.48 22.88 4.76
C GLY A 224 -11.00 24.18 5.36
N PRO A 225 -10.40 25.32 5.00
CA PRO A 225 -10.72 26.63 5.63
C PRO A 225 -12.18 27.05 5.50
N GLU A 226 -12.80 26.72 4.36
CA GLU A 226 -14.18 27.08 4.06
C GLU A 226 -15.22 26.07 4.59
N ALA A 227 -14.78 24.92 5.13
CA ALA A 227 -15.68 23.89 5.66
C ALA A 227 -16.59 24.41 6.80
N THR A 228 -16.17 25.45 7.49
CA THR A 228 -16.98 26.12 8.52
C THR A 228 -18.24 26.79 7.96
N LYS A 229 -18.29 27.09 6.66
CA LYS A 229 -19.44 27.71 5.98
C LYS A 229 -20.44 26.65 5.47
N VAL A 230 -20.09 25.36 5.48
CA VAL A 230 -20.97 24.29 4.99
C VAL A 230 -22.22 24.21 5.87
N PRO A 231 -23.43 24.33 5.27
CA PRO A 231 -24.68 24.19 6.02
C PRO A 231 -24.79 22.78 6.62
N LEU A 232 -25.33 22.67 7.83
CA LEU A 232 -25.51 21.41 8.53
C LEU A 232 -26.94 20.88 8.38
N ASN A 233 -27.08 19.54 8.42
CA ASN A 233 -28.35 18.82 8.36
C ASN A 233 -29.19 19.13 7.11
N GLN A 234 -28.54 19.47 6.01
CA GLN A 234 -29.18 19.83 4.74
C GLN A 234 -28.73 18.91 3.61
N THR A 235 -29.59 18.77 2.60
CA THR A 235 -29.22 18.14 1.33
C THR A 235 -28.60 19.18 0.42
N LEU A 236 -27.38 18.93 -0.02
CA LEU A 236 -26.57 19.84 -0.82
C LEU A 236 -26.21 19.17 -2.15
N SER A 237 -26.24 19.94 -3.23
CA SER A 237 -25.65 19.51 -4.51
C SER A 237 -24.17 19.83 -4.46
N VAL A 238 -23.35 18.87 -4.88
CA VAL A 238 -21.89 19.00 -4.85
C VAL A 238 -21.28 18.42 -6.12
N THR A 239 -20.08 18.92 -6.45
CA THR A 239 -19.22 18.30 -7.47
C THR A 239 -17.92 17.91 -6.81
N ILE A 240 -17.60 16.60 -6.84
CA ILE A 240 -16.39 16.05 -6.24
C ILE A 240 -15.44 15.64 -7.37
N GLU A 241 -14.16 15.97 -7.21
CA GLU A 241 -13.09 15.61 -8.15
C GLU A 241 -13.08 14.09 -8.44
N ASP A 242 -13.00 13.73 -9.72
CA ASP A 242 -13.01 12.35 -10.25
C ASP A 242 -14.33 11.56 -10.06
N ILE A 243 -15.28 12.08 -9.28
CA ILE A 243 -16.59 11.44 -9.04
C ILE A 243 -17.68 12.17 -9.84
N GLY A 244 -17.62 13.51 -9.86
CA GLY A 244 -18.59 14.36 -10.56
C GLY A 244 -19.69 14.87 -9.64
N ALA A 245 -20.79 15.29 -10.27
CA ALA A 245 -21.93 15.88 -9.57
C ALA A 245 -22.74 14.84 -8.83
N CYS A 246 -23.07 15.10 -7.57
CA CYS A 246 -23.90 14.24 -6.75
C CYS A 246 -24.66 15.06 -5.66
N LYS A 247 -25.50 14.37 -4.90
CA LYS A 247 -26.18 14.95 -3.73
C LYS A 247 -25.67 14.32 -2.46
N ILE A 248 -25.39 15.14 -1.46
CA ILE A 248 -25.00 14.71 -0.13
C ILE A 248 -25.95 15.29 0.92
N ARG A 249 -26.06 14.61 2.05
CA ARG A 249 -26.69 15.16 3.25
C ARG A 249 -25.62 15.46 4.27
N SER A 250 -25.42 16.74 4.54
CA SER A 250 -24.51 17.20 5.59
C SER A 250 -25.03 16.80 6.98
N GLY A 251 -24.14 16.39 7.85
CA GLY A 251 -24.43 15.99 9.22
C GLY A 251 -23.76 16.91 10.24
N GLU A 252 -23.14 16.31 11.23
CA GLU A 252 -22.49 17.01 12.33
C GLU A 252 -21.12 17.59 11.94
N ARG A 253 -20.72 18.64 12.64
CA ARG A 253 -19.39 19.24 12.52
C ARG A 253 -18.52 18.80 13.68
N SER A 254 -17.32 18.34 13.34
CA SER A 254 -16.26 18.03 14.30
C SER A 254 -15.06 18.97 14.10
N SER A 255 -14.03 18.82 14.92
CA SER A 255 -12.75 19.49 14.73
C SER A 255 -12.03 19.07 13.42
N ALA A 256 -12.36 17.92 12.88
CA ALA A 256 -11.81 17.40 11.61
C ALA A 256 -12.57 17.92 10.38
N GLY A 257 -13.81 18.35 10.52
CA GLY A 257 -14.65 18.82 9.41
C GLY A 257 -16.13 18.50 9.60
N VAL A 258 -16.88 18.53 8.49
CA VAL A 258 -18.31 18.21 8.42
C VAL A 258 -18.48 16.84 7.80
N GLN A 259 -19.11 15.92 8.52
CA GLN A 259 -19.51 14.62 7.99
C GLN A 259 -20.72 14.80 7.06
N ALA A 260 -20.73 14.08 5.94
CA ALA A 260 -21.85 14.06 5.03
C ALA A 260 -22.03 12.68 4.40
N ASN A 261 -23.28 12.32 4.12
CA ASN A 261 -23.63 11.05 3.51
C ASN A 261 -24.07 11.25 2.06
N PHE A 262 -23.70 10.34 1.16
CA PHE A 262 -24.23 10.32 -0.19
C PHE A 262 -25.74 10.01 -0.17
N MET A 263 -26.51 10.73 -1.00
CA MET A 263 -27.98 10.69 -0.97
C MET A 263 -28.60 9.88 -2.13
N THR A 264 -27.82 9.06 -2.79
CA THR A 264 -28.30 8.37 -4.00
C THR A 264 -28.00 6.88 -3.94
N ASN A 265 -28.93 6.09 -4.53
CA ASN A 265 -28.75 4.68 -4.85
C ASN A 265 -28.42 4.49 -6.35
N ASP A 266 -27.87 5.52 -7.00
CA ASP A 266 -27.49 5.45 -8.41
C ASP A 266 -26.27 4.53 -8.57
N ALA A 267 -26.44 3.46 -9.35
CA ALA A 267 -25.40 2.48 -9.60
C ALA A 267 -24.17 3.10 -10.28
N ALA A 268 -24.36 4.06 -11.19
CA ALA A 268 -23.27 4.74 -11.89
C ALA A 268 -22.43 5.62 -10.93
N LEU A 269 -23.06 6.27 -9.96
CA LEU A 269 -22.33 7.01 -8.94
C LEU A 269 -21.59 6.06 -7.99
N THR A 270 -22.23 4.97 -7.60
CA THR A 270 -21.60 3.95 -6.74
C THR A 270 -20.35 3.37 -7.41
N GLU A 271 -20.41 3.04 -8.70
CA GLU A 271 -19.26 2.56 -9.48
C GLU A 271 -18.11 3.58 -9.49
N LYS A 272 -18.41 4.87 -9.71
CA LYS A 272 -17.40 5.93 -9.67
C LYS A 272 -16.75 6.08 -8.29
N ILE A 273 -17.53 5.98 -7.23
CA ILE A 273 -17.03 6.02 -5.85
C ILE A 273 -16.16 4.77 -5.59
N GLU A 274 -16.60 3.59 -6.01
CA GLU A 274 -15.81 2.36 -5.90
C GLU A 274 -14.48 2.49 -6.64
N ASP A 275 -14.49 2.97 -7.87
CA ASP A 275 -13.28 3.20 -8.66
C ASP A 275 -12.34 4.19 -7.98
N LYS A 276 -12.88 5.26 -7.41
CA LYS A 276 -12.07 6.23 -6.66
C LYS A 276 -11.48 5.62 -5.39
N LEU A 277 -12.25 4.84 -4.64
CA LEU A 277 -11.75 4.11 -3.48
C LEU A 277 -10.61 3.16 -3.85
N TRP A 278 -10.72 2.49 -5.00
CA TRP A 278 -9.64 1.64 -5.51
C TRP A 278 -8.39 2.43 -5.89
N SER A 279 -8.55 3.57 -6.54
CA SER A 279 -7.42 4.48 -6.83
C SER A 279 -6.70 4.91 -5.56
N ILE A 280 -7.46 5.28 -4.52
CA ILE A 280 -6.90 5.64 -3.20
C ILE A 280 -6.17 4.45 -2.56
N HIS A 281 -6.69 3.24 -2.68
CA HIS A 281 -5.98 2.03 -2.21
C HIS A 281 -4.68 1.81 -2.96
N ASP A 282 -4.68 1.96 -4.29
CA ASP A 282 -3.47 1.83 -5.10
C ASP A 282 -2.40 2.87 -4.70
N GLU A 283 -2.80 4.12 -4.52
CA GLU A 283 -1.92 5.18 -4.02
C GLU A 283 -1.30 4.84 -2.65
N ASN A 284 -2.06 4.15 -1.80
CA ASN A 284 -1.60 3.76 -0.48
C ASN A 284 -0.72 2.50 -0.47
N THR A 285 -0.69 1.72 -1.54
CA THR A 285 0.04 0.43 -1.60
C THR A 285 1.53 0.59 -1.28
N GLU A 286 2.16 1.65 -1.78
CA GLU A 286 3.58 1.96 -1.48
C GLU A 286 3.79 2.22 0.01
N PHE A 287 2.93 3.03 0.61
CA PHE A 287 3.02 3.38 2.03
C PHE A 287 2.75 2.17 2.92
N VAL A 288 1.75 1.35 2.56
CA VAL A 288 1.41 0.11 3.26
C VAL A 288 2.57 -0.88 3.21
N THR A 289 3.13 -1.13 2.03
CA THR A 289 4.26 -2.05 1.86
C THR A 289 5.43 -1.62 2.72
N ARG A 290 5.77 -0.34 2.68
CA ARG A 290 6.87 0.24 3.46
C ARG A 290 6.61 0.18 4.97
N ALA A 291 5.39 0.46 5.41
CA ALA A 291 5.02 0.34 6.82
C ALA A 291 5.08 -1.12 7.30
N MET A 292 4.66 -2.08 6.47
CA MET A 292 4.74 -3.50 6.78
C MET A 292 6.20 -3.97 6.91
N GLU A 293 7.09 -3.56 5.99
CA GLU A 293 8.52 -3.84 6.07
C GLU A 293 9.15 -3.25 7.34
N ALA A 294 8.78 -2.02 7.68
CA ALA A 294 9.23 -1.37 8.91
C ALA A 294 8.77 -2.10 10.16
N GLY A 295 7.51 -2.52 10.19
CA GLY A 295 6.96 -3.24 11.31
C GLY A 295 7.63 -4.59 11.54
N VAL A 296 8.12 -5.26 10.47
CA VAL A 296 8.97 -6.45 10.57
C VAL A 296 10.26 -6.13 11.32
N GLN A 297 10.96 -5.10 10.88
CA GLN A 297 12.22 -4.68 11.51
C GLN A 297 12.01 -4.26 12.97
N LEU A 298 10.92 -3.55 13.26
CA LEU A 298 10.58 -3.19 14.62
C LEU A 298 10.28 -4.40 15.51
N ARG A 299 9.58 -5.40 14.98
CA ARG A 299 9.34 -6.65 15.69
C ARG A 299 10.64 -7.35 16.09
N GLU A 300 11.64 -7.41 15.19
CA GLU A 300 12.95 -7.99 15.50
C GLU A 300 13.66 -7.20 16.60
N ILE A 301 13.60 -5.86 16.57
CA ILE A 301 14.14 -4.99 17.62
C ILE A 301 13.50 -5.31 18.97
N PHE A 302 12.17 -5.42 19.01
CA PHE A 302 11.42 -5.71 20.23
C PHE A 302 11.67 -7.14 20.74
N ASP A 303 11.65 -8.13 19.86
CA ASP A 303 11.92 -9.52 20.22
C ASP A 303 13.35 -9.72 20.70
N HIS A 304 14.31 -9.05 20.06
CA HIS A 304 15.71 -9.03 20.52
C HIS A 304 15.85 -8.37 21.88
N GLY A 305 15.13 -7.28 22.14
CA GLY A 305 15.14 -6.62 23.44
C GLY A 305 14.77 -7.57 24.58
N VAL A 306 13.77 -8.42 24.39
CA VAL A 306 13.35 -9.42 25.38
C VAL A 306 14.32 -10.60 25.42
N SER A 307 14.73 -11.15 24.28
CA SER A 307 15.58 -12.36 24.23
C SER A 307 16.99 -12.13 24.74
N SER A 308 17.53 -10.93 24.57
CA SER A 308 18.84 -10.55 25.10
C SER A 308 18.82 -10.18 26.58
N GLY A 309 17.65 -10.15 27.23
CA GLY A 309 17.49 -9.71 28.62
C GLY A 309 17.61 -8.18 28.81
N ALA A 310 17.67 -7.41 27.73
CA ALA A 310 17.77 -5.95 27.79
C ALA A 310 16.52 -5.28 28.39
N ILE A 311 15.37 -5.96 28.31
CA ILE A 311 14.13 -5.60 28.98
C ILE A 311 13.35 -6.86 29.35
N PRO A 312 12.85 -7.03 30.59
CA PRO A 312 11.93 -8.09 30.96
C PRO A 312 10.60 -7.97 30.20
N ILE A 313 10.00 -9.10 29.87
CA ILE A 313 8.75 -9.14 29.09
C ILE A 313 7.59 -8.42 29.81
N ASP A 314 7.54 -8.48 31.15
CA ASP A 314 6.53 -7.78 31.96
C ASP A 314 6.73 -6.26 31.92
N ALA A 315 7.97 -5.79 31.89
CA ALA A 315 8.29 -4.38 31.70
C ALA A 315 7.98 -3.89 30.29
N MET A 316 8.14 -4.76 29.27
CA MET A 316 7.74 -4.50 27.90
C MET A 316 6.24 -4.20 27.78
N PHE A 317 5.43 -4.90 28.56
CA PHE A 317 3.96 -4.77 28.56
C PHE A 317 3.42 -3.96 29.74
N ASP A 318 4.29 -3.22 30.43
CA ASP A 318 3.87 -2.41 31.56
C ASP A 318 2.93 -1.29 31.12
N ALA A 319 1.75 -1.26 31.74
CA ALA A 319 0.70 -0.27 31.51
C ALA A 319 0.49 0.68 32.70
N ASN A 320 1.47 0.75 33.62
CA ASN A 320 1.44 1.69 34.73
C ASN A 320 2.10 3.01 34.28
N TYR A 321 1.28 3.93 33.80
CA TYR A 321 1.71 5.24 33.28
C TYR A 321 1.84 6.23 34.45
N VAL A 322 3.07 6.44 34.91
CA VAL A 322 3.36 7.40 36.00
C VAL A 322 3.57 8.78 35.37
N GLU A 323 2.71 9.74 35.72
CA GLU A 323 2.80 11.10 35.21
C GLU A 323 4.11 11.77 35.64
N ILE A 324 4.73 12.48 34.72
CA ILE A 324 5.90 13.32 34.97
C ILE A 324 5.42 14.66 35.50
N SER A 325 5.69 14.92 36.79
CA SER A 325 5.26 16.14 37.44
C SER A 325 5.70 17.41 36.70
N GLY A 326 4.77 18.35 36.53
CA GLY A 326 5.03 19.63 35.87
C GLY A 326 5.02 19.58 34.34
N SER A 327 4.74 18.44 33.74
CA SER A 327 4.57 18.34 32.30
C SER A 327 3.20 18.83 31.84
N ASN A 328 3.18 19.65 30.78
CA ASN A 328 1.94 20.14 30.14
C ASN A 328 2.15 20.35 28.62
N PRO A 329 1.52 19.53 27.73
CA PRO A 329 0.62 18.40 28.04
C PRO A 329 1.28 17.28 28.85
N PRO A 330 0.47 16.47 29.60
CA PRO A 330 1.02 15.44 30.49
C PRO A 330 1.91 14.44 29.74
N GLN A 331 3.08 14.19 30.31
CA GLN A 331 4.00 13.14 29.89
C GLN A 331 4.05 12.05 30.97
N HIS A 332 4.35 10.83 30.60
CA HIS A 332 4.34 9.68 31.48
C HIS A 332 5.62 8.86 31.36
N ARG A 333 5.94 8.15 32.44
CA ARG A 333 6.99 7.12 32.48
C ARG A 333 6.37 5.76 32.65
N THR A 334 7.00 4.79 32.03
CA THR A 334 6.67 3.37 32.15
C THR A 334 7.97 2.58 32.15
N ARG A 335 7.94 1.31 32.55
CA ARG A 335 9.14 0.46 32.62
C ARG A 335 9.83 0.19 31.27
N ILE A 336 9.15 0.43 30.15
CA ILE A 336 9.72 0.30 28.81
C ILE A 336 10.65 1.48 28.44
N LEU A 337 10.49 2.64 29.09
CA LEU A 337 10.99 3.91 28.57
C LEU A 337 12.51 3.94 28.35
N ASP A 338 13.29 3.48 29.33
CA ASP A 338 14.75 3.52 29.25
C ASP A 338 15.31 2.61 28.14
N TRP A 339 14.66 1.49 27.89
CA TRP A 339 14.99 0.64 26.76
C TRP A 339 14.56 1.29 25.44
N ALA A 340 13.33 1.83 25.37
CA ALA A 340 12.77 2.46 24.20
C ALA A 340 13.60 3.66 23.74
N ASP A 341 14.06 4.50 24.69
CA ASP A 341 14.91 5.67 24.41
C ASP A 341 16.26 5.28 23.74
N ARG A 342 16.74 4.04 23.96
CA ARG A 342 17.97 3.54 23.32
C ARG A 342 17.72 2.79 22.02
N ALA A 343 16.67 1.99 21.97
CA ALA A 343 16.46 1.04 20.89
C ALA A 343 15.75 1.62 19.66
N LEU A 344 14.82 2.57 19.85
CA LEU A 344 13.93 3.02 18.79
C LEU A 344 14.43 4.20 17.95
N PRO A 345 15.11 5.21 18.51
CA PRO A 345 15.42 6.43 17.76
C PRO A 345 16.20 6.19 16.48
N SER A 346 17.20 5.32 16.51
CA SER A 346 18.03 5.03 15.33
C SER A 346 17.20 4.47 14.18
N PHE A 347 16.31 3.54 14.48
CA PHE A 347 15.41 2.97 13.48
C PHE A 347 14.39 4.01 12.97
N GLN A 348 13.73 4.73 13.88
CA GLN A 348 12.71 5.70 13.52
C GLN A 348 13.26 6.85 12.66
N GLU A 349 14.44 7.38 12.98
CA GLU A 349 15.07 8.45 12.20
C GLU A 349 15.53 7.95 10.83
N ALA A 350 16.16 6.78 10.77
CA ALA A 350 16.56 6.19 9.50
C ALA A 350 15.36 5.86 8.60
N PHE A 351 14.24 5.46 9.20
CA PHE A 351 13.02 5.17 8.47
C PHE A 351 12.33 6.46 7.98
N LEU A 352 12.24 7.48 8.83
CA LEU A 352 11.71 8.79 8.47
C LEU A 352 12.45 9.41 7.29
N ALA A 353 13.77 9.27 7.27
CA ALA A 353 14.63 9.84 6.22
C ALA A 353 14.44 9.19 4.83
N LYS A 354 13.82 8.00 4.75
CA LYS A 354 13.59 7.29 3.46
C LYS A 354 12.51 7.94 2.60
N ASP A 355 11.62 8.72 3.19
CA ASP A 355 10.53 9.34 2.43
C ASP A 355 10.28 10.77 2.91
N PRO A 356 10.59 11.79 2.09
CA PRO A 356 10.38 13.20 2.47
C PRO A 356 8.91 13.58 2.65
N ARG A 357 7.96 12.74 2.19
CA ARG A 357 6.52 12.93 2.39
C ARG A 357 6.08 12.51 3.80
N MET A 358 6.90 11.67 4.47
CA MET A 358 6.58 11.19 5.82
C MET A 358 6.82 12.31 6.84
N VAL A 359 5.83 12.54 7.69
CA VAL A 359 5.89 13.56 8.74
C VAL A 359 6.41 12.98 10.04
N PHE A 360 6.01 11.75 10.35
CA PHE A 360 6.52 11.01 11.50
C PHE A 360 6.34 9.50 11.33
N CYS A 361 7.12 8.76 12.09
CA CYS A 361 6.94 7.34 12.28
C CYS A 361 7.25 6.97 13.73
N VAL A 362 6.31 6.33 14.41
CA VAL A 362 6.40 6.08 15.85
C VAL A 362 5.74 4.77 16.25
N ALA A 363 6.22 4.18 17.32
CA ALA A 363 5.54 3.07 17.94
C ALA A 363 4.68 3.55 19.11
N ILE A 364 3.47 3.03 19.18
CA ILE A 364 2.48 3.35 20.20
C ILE A 364 1.97 2.06 20.81
N ASP A 365 1.79 2.01 22.13
CA ASP A 365 1.21 0.84 22.76
C ASP A 365 -0.31 0.75 22.53
N ARG A 366 -0.91 -0.35 22.92
CA ARG A 366 -2.36 -0.60 22.80
C ARG A 366 -3.25 0.40 23.55
N ASN A 367 -2.70 1.18 24.47
CA ASN A 367 -3.41 2.20 25.25
C ASN A 367 -3.13 3.62 24.74
N GLY A 368 -2.39 3.74 23.65
CA GLY A 368 -2.04 5.04 23.06
C GLY A 368 -0.79 5.68 23.65
N TYR A 369 -0.05 4.99 24.48
CA TYR A 369 1.20 5.52 25.00
C TYR A 369 2.30 5.49 23.95
N LEU A 370 2.91 6.63 23.72
CA LEU A 370 3.99 6.85 22.78
C LEU A 370 5.29 7.14 23.57
N PRO A 371 6.14 6.14 23.79
CA PRO A 371 7.35 6.33 24.58
C PRO A 371 8.35 7.27 23.90
N VAL A 372 8.59 7.06 22.61
CA VAL A 372 9.60 7.78 21.82
C VAL A 372 9.00 8.31 20.55
N HIS A 373 9.18 9.58 20.27
CA HIS A 373 8.83 10.21 18.99
C HIS A 373 10.09 10.48 18.17
N ASN A 374 9.93 10.84 16.89
CA ASN A 374 11.02 11.38 16.08
C ASN A 374 11.63 12.62 16.76
N LYS A 375 12.95 12.83 16.57
CA LYS A 375 13.70 13.89 17.25
C LYS A 375 13.07 15.27 17.12
N ILE A 376 12.54 15.61 15.94
CA ILE A 376 11.87 16.88 15.68
C ILE A 376 10.60 17.11 16.52
N TYR A 377 10.10 16.08 17.18
CA TYR A 377 8.91 16.13 18.06
C TYR A 377 9.20 15.61 19.47
N SER A 378 10.47 15.45 19.84
CA SER A 378 10.92 14.96 21.15
C SER A 378 11.69 16.01 21.93
N HIS A 379 11.39 17.28 21.72
CA HIS A 379 12.05 18.37 22.45
C HIS A 379 11.60 18.39 23.92
N PRO A 380 12.50 18.81 24.83
CA PRO A 380 12.09 19.11 26.20
C PRO A 380 10.95 20.14 26.23
N GLN A 381 10.02 19.97 27.17
CA GLN A 381 8.94 20.95 27.32
C GLN A 381 9.43 22.30 27.80
N ARG A 382 8.79 23.34 27.32
CA ARG A 382 8.97 24.73 27.77
C ARG A 382 7.93 25.07 28.82
N ALA A 383 8.36 25.57 29.96
CA ALA A 383 7.45 25.97 31.03
C ALA A 383 6.48 27.05 30.54
N GLY A 384 5.17 26.83 30.72
CA GLY A 384 4.10 27.77 30.37
C GLY A 384 3.75 27.81 28.88
N ASP A 385 4.51 27.19 27.96
CA ASP A 385 4.24 27.23 26.53
C ASP A 385 3.55 25.94 26.06
N VAL A 386 2.30 25.79 26.45
CA VAL A 386 1.52 24.57 26.14
C VAL A 386 1.35 24.37 24.63
N ALA A 387 1.18 25.47 23.87
CA ALA A 387 1.00 25.38 22.42
C ALA A 387 2.25 24.83 21.72
N TRP A 388 3.42 25.37 22.09
CA TRP A 388 4.70 24.87 21.56
C TRP A 388 4.96 23.43 22.00
N ASN A 389 4.71 23.09 23.27
CA ASN A 389 4.84 21.74 23.79
C ASN A 389 3.95 20.74 23.05
N THR A 390 2.72 21.15 22.75
CA THR A 390 1.76 20.31 21.97
C THR A 390 2.31 19.96 20.59
N ALA A 391 2.99 20.91 19.93
CA ALA A 391 3.55 20.70 18.60
C ALA A 391 4.88 19.93 18.61
N HIS A 392 5.78 20.17 19.60
CA HIS A 392 7.20 19.80 19.54
C HIS A 392 7.64 18.79 20.61
N SER A 393 6.85 18.58 21.67
CA SER A 393 7.13 17.68 22.78
C SER A 393 6.07 16.59 22.86
N ARG A 394 6.13 15.65 21.94
CA ARG A 394 5.07 14.64 21.74
C ARG A 394 5.43 13.25 22.28
N ASN A 395 6.69 12.99 22.61
CA ASN A 395 7.14 11.76 23.23
C ASN A 395 6.58 11.62 24.67
N ARG A 396 6.49 10.40 25.15
CA ARG A 396 6.02 10.07 26.52
C ARG A 396 4.57 10.47 26.82
N ARG A 397 3.80 10.75 25.77
CA ARG A 397 2.39 11.13 25.87
C ARG A 397 1.48 9.96 25.57
N ILE A 398 0.26 10.05 26.07
CA ILE A 398 -0.82 9.11 25.75
C ILE A 398 -1.72 9.76 24.71
N PHE A 399 -1.84 9.15 23.55
CA PHE A 399 -2.74 9.53 22.45
C PHE A 399 -3.93 8.58 22.47
N ASN A 400 -4.88 8.87 23.32
CA ASN A 400 -6.09 8.09 23.52
C ASN A 400 -7.28 8.59 22.69
N ASP A 401 -7.02 9.42 21.69
CA ASP A 401 -7.99 9.78 20.65
C ASP A 401 -8.34 8.56 19.77
N THR A 402 -9.37 8.72 18.95
CA THR A 402 -9.87 7.63 18.10
C THR A 402 -8.78 7.04 17.20
N ALA A 403 -7.95 7.88 16.58
CA ALA A 403 -6.89 7.43 15.67
C ALA A 403 -5.75 6.74 16.44
N GLY A 404 -5.32 7.31 17.57
CA GLY A 404 -4.28 6.73 18.40
C GLY A 404 -4.66 5.35 18.96
N LEU A 405 -5.88 5.22 19.47
CA LEU A 405 -6.36 3.92 19.97
C LEU A 405 -6.60 2.92 18.83
N ALA A 406 -7.11 3.37 17.68
CA ALA A 406 -7.27 2.50 16.52
C ALA A 406 -5.92 1.93 16.06
N ALA A 407 -4.89 2.77 15.97
CA ALA A 407 -3.53 2.35 15.63
C ALA A 407 -2.93 1.38 16.66
N GLY A 408 -3.01 1.72 17.95
CA GLY A 408 -2.45 0.89 19.04
C GLY A 408 -3.16 -0.45 19.20
N ARG A 409 -4.44 -0.55 18.88
CA ARG A 409 -5.27 -1.74 18.98
C ARG A 409 -5.43 -2.52 17.69
N ASN A 410 -4.91 -2.01 16.59
CA ASN A 410 -4.99 -2.68 15.30
C ASN A 410 -4.28 -4.05 15.36
N GLN A 411 -5.01 -5.12 15.07
CA GLN A 411 -4.47 -6.47 14.93
C GLN A 411 -4.49 -6.98 13.49
N ARG A 412 -5.05 -6.19 12.55
CA ARG A 412 -5.03 -6.48 11.12
C ARG A 412 -3.62 -6.28 10.58
N THR A 413 -3.37 -6.75 9.38
CA THR A 413 -2.07 -6.58 8.70
C THR A 413 -1.64 -5.13 8.63
N TYR A 414 -2.61 -4.24 8.38
CA TYR A 414 -2.45 -2.79 8.43
C TYR A 414 -3.81 -2.11 8.64
N LEU A 415 -3.77 -0.85 8.99
CA LEU A 415 -4.89 0.07 9.05
C LEU A 415 -4.50 1.34 8.28
N ILE A 416 -5.42 1.82 7.44
CA ILE A 416 -5.30 3.15 6.80
C ILE A 416 -6.36 4.02 7.43
N GLN A 417 -5.97 5.17 7.94
CA GLN A 417 -6.92 6.11 8.57
C GLN A 417 -6.49 7.56 8.34
N SER A 418 -7.42 8.47 8.49
CA SER A 418 -7.10 9.89 8.61
C SER A 418 -6.81 10.26 10.05
N TYR A 419 -5.99 11.25 10.23
CA TYR A 419 -5.61 11.76 11.55
C TYR A 419 -5.58 13.28 11.53
N ALA A 420 -6.44 13.89 12.33
CA ALA A 420 -6.47 15.33 12.56
C ALA A 420 -5.40 15.70 13.61
N ARG A 421 -4.19 16.02 13.14
CA ARG A 421 -3.06 16.35 14.00
C ARG A 421 -3.19 17.74 14.58
N ASP A 422 -3.30 17.83 15.89
CA ASP A 422 -3.21 19.11 16.62
C ASP A 422 -1.77 19.63 16.61
N MET A 423 -1.62 20.85 16.09
CA MET A 423 -0.37 21.61 16.01
C MET A 423 -0.25 22.68 17.09
N GLY A 424 -1.17 22.73 18.04
CA GLY A 424 -1.30 23.80 19.02
C GLY A 424 -2.05 25.03 18.48
N ASN A 425 -2.49 25.90 19.38
CA ASN A 425 -3.25 27.13 19.05
C ASN A 425 -4.51 26.88 18.19
N GLY A 426 -5.16 25.73 18.32
CA GLY A 426 -6.33 25.37 17.53
C GLY A 426 -6.06 25.06 16.05
N LYS A 427 -4.79 24.99 15.65
CA LYS A 427 -4.42 24.61 14.29
C LYS A 427 -4.35 23.11 14.15
N THR A 428 -5.11 22.57 13.21
CA THR A 428 -5.12 21.14 12.88
C THR A 428 -4.60 20.92 11.45
N VAL A 429 -3.84 19.86 11.24
CA VAL A 429 -3.37 19.41 9.93
C VAL A 429 -3.85 17.98 9.72
N MET A 430 -4.55 17.77 8.59
CA MET A 430 -5.01 16.43 8.23
C MET A 430 -3.85 15.59 7.70
N MET A 431 -3.78 14.37 8.19
CA MET A 431 -2.74 13.40 7.89
C MET A 431 -3.38 12.10 7.39
N ARG A 432 -2.69 11.44 6.49
CA ARG A 432 -2.91 10.03 6.18
C ARG A 432 -2.02 9.20 7.09
N GLU A 433 -2.58 8.24 7.78
CA GLU A 433 -1.82 7.29 8.60
C GLU A 433 -1.93 5.87 8.06
N ILE A 434 -0.80 5.18 8.11
CA ILE A 434 -0.72 3.74 7.87
C ILE A 434 -0.16 3.13 9.14
N ASP A 435 -0.95 2.30 9.78
CA ASP A 435 -0.63 1.68 11.06
C ASP A 435 -0.50 0.17 10.88
N VAL A 436 0.55 -0.40 11.43
CA VAL A 436 0.81 -1.85 11.38
C VAL A 436 1.01 -2.39 12.77
N PRO A 437 0.49 -3.61 13.09
CA PRO A 437 0.56 -4.16 14.42
C PRO A 437 1.99 -4.55 14.81
N ILE A 438 2.37 -4.23 16.03
CA ILE A 438 3.59 -4.74 16.68
C ILE A 438 3.21 -5.89 17.61
N ARG A 439 3.87 -7.05 17.45
CA ARG A 439 3.73 -8.18 18.37
C ARG A 439 5.09 -8.55 18.92
N VAL A 440 5.14 -8.83 20.21
CA VAL A 440 6.35 -9.28 20.92
C VAL A 440 6.11 -10.70 21.39
N GLN A 441 6.95 -11.63 20.98
CA GLN A 441 6.78 -13.06 21.28
C GLN A 441 5.34 -13.55 20.99
N GLY A 442 4.78 -13.09 19.86
CA GLY A 442 3.42 -13.42 19.43
C GLY A 442 2.30 -12.60 20.11
N ARG A 443 2.57 -11.91 21.21
CA ARG A 443 1.59 -11.08 21.93
C ARG A 443 1.49 -9.69 21.30
N HIS A 444 0.28 -9.23 21.04
CA HIS A 444 0.05 -7.87 20.53
C HIS A 444 0.47 -6.83 21.59
N TRP A 445 1.42 -5.98 21.19
CA TRP A 445 1.93 -4.91 22.04
C TRP A 445 1.27 -3.57 21.75
N GLY A 446 1.09 -3.25 20.48
CA GLY A 446 0.56 -1.98 20.00
C GLY A 446 0.69 -1.83 18.50
N GLY A 447 0.92 -0.62 18.00
CA GLY A 447 1.03 -0.29 16.58
C GLY A 447 2.25 0.55 16.24
N PHE A 448 2.76 0.35 15.03
CA PHE A 448 3.69 1.29 14.40
C PHE A 448 2.89 2.20 13.48
N ARG A 449 2.95 3.49 13.74
CA ARG A 449 2.24 4.54 13.01
C ARG A 449 3.20 5.23 12.05
N THR A 450 2.80 5.35 10.81
CA THR A 450 3.50 6.17 9.81
C THR A 450 2.53 7.21 9.26
N ALA A 451 2.88 8.48 9.34
CA ALA A 451 1.97 9.55 8.96
C ALA A 451 2.54 10.40 7.82
N TYR A 452 1.68 10.69 6.88
CA TYR A 452 1.96 11.47 5.68
C TYR A 452 0.98 12.63 5.59
N LYS A 453 1.42 13.77 5.05
CA LYS A 453 0.56 14.91 4.82
C LYS A 453 -0.45 14.59 3.71
N LEU A 454 -1.73 14.92 3.95
CA LEU A 454 -2.78 14.88 2.93
C LEU A 454 -2.71 16.05 1.98
#